data_2130b010a2b42b2926edc617185b0287
#
_entry.id   2130b010a2b42b2926edc617185b0287
#
_cell.length_a   1.000
_cell.length_b   1.000
_cell.length_c   1.000
_cell.angle_alpha   90.00
_cell.angle_beta   90.00
_cell.angle_gamma   90.00
#
_symmetry.space_group_name_H-M   'P 1'
#
loop_
_entity.id
_entity.type
_entity.pdbx_description
1 polymer ?
#
loop_
_entity_poly.entity_id
_entity_poly.type
_entity_poly.pdbx_seq_one_letter_code
_entity_poly.pdbx_strand_id
1 'polypeptide(L)'
;TEGTRLQDVLRELRNAPWIKHTLKDDRPETAAAALQLKEGESLEGWLWPDTWLYTANTTDVALLQRAHQRMKTEVDAIWQNRMADLPYKTPGELVTMASIIEKETAVSEERTKVASVFINRLRTGMRLQTDPTVIYGLGEKYNGALTRKDLETPSAYNTYTINGLPPGPIALPGKASLEAAAHPVKSNYLYFVADGKGGHTF
;
A
#
# COMPACT_ATOMS: atom_id res chain seq x y z
N THR A 1 -10.98 4.38 1.73
CA THR A 1 -10.13 5.52 1.38
C THR A 1 -8.69 5.10 1.18
N GLU A 2 -7.94 5.90 0.43
CA GLU A 2 -6.52 5.68 0.20
C GLU A 2 -5.72 5.71 1.51
N GLY A 3 -4.67 4.91 1.59
CA GLY A 3 -3.82 4.81 2.78
C GLY A 3 -4.41 3.99 3.93
N THR A 4 -5.61 3.45 3.77
CA THR A 4 -6.26 2.58 4.75
C THR A 4 -5.66 1.18 4.68
N ARG A 5 -5.52 0.51 5.82
CA ARG A 5 -5.13 -0.90 5.88
C ARG A 5 -6.34 -1.80 5.67
N LEU A 6 -6.11 -3.01 5.19
CA LEU A 6 -7.16 -4.01 5.01
C LEU A 6 -7.97 -4.24 6.30
N GLN A 7 -7.30 -4.35 7.45
CA GLN A 7 -7.97 -4.58 8.73
C GLN A 7 -9.00 -3.48 9.05
N ASP A 8 -8.66 -2.22 8.75
CA ASP A 8 -9.55 -1.09 8.99
C ASP A 8 -10.76 -1.14 8.03
N VAL A 9 -10.54 -1.52 6.78
CA VAL A 9 -11.62 -1.71 5.79
C VAL A 9 -12.58 -2.80 6.24
N LEU A 10 -12.07 -3.94 6.69
CA LEU A 10 -12.89 -5.06 7.15
C LEU A 10 -13.69 -4.70 8.41
N ARG A 11 -13.09 -3.95 9.33
CA ARG A 11 -13.75 -3.46 10.53
C ARG A 11 -14.85 -2.45 10.18
N GLU A 12 -14.58 -1.52 9.28
CA GLU A 12 -15.56 -0.56 8.79
C GLU A 12 -16.73 -1.26 8.09
N LEU A 13 -16.43 -2.25 7.25
CA LEU A 13 -17.43 -3.05 6.55
C LEU A 13 -18.32 -3.83 7.55
N ARG A 14 -17.73 -4.37 8.62
CA ARG A 14 -18.46 -5.07 9.68
C ARG A 14 -19.45 -4.18 10.40
N ASN A 15 -19.14 -2.91 10.54
CA ASN A 15 -19.98 -1.91 11.21
C ASN A 15 -20.90 -1.16 10.25
N ALA A 16 -20.82 -1.41 8.95
CA ALA A 16 -21.63 -0.71 7.97
C ALA A 16 -23.11 -1.11 8.06
N PRO A 17 -24.05 -0.13 8.10
CA PRO A 17 -25.48 -0.43 8.09
C PRO A 17 -25.91 -0.93 6.70
N TRP A 18 -27.04 -1.68 6.67
CA TRP A 18 -27.71 -2.14 5.44
C TRP A 18 -26.93 -3.16 4.60
N ILE A 19 -25.71 -3.52 4.98
CA ILE A 19 -24.94 -4.59 4.35
C ILE A 19 -25.33 -5.93 4.96
N LYS A 20 -25.49 -6.94 4.13
CA LYS A 20 -25.66 -8.31 4.58
C LYS A 20 -24.30 -8.88 4.96
N HIS A 21 -24.07 -9.08 6.25
CA HIS A 21 -22.83 -9.62 6.77
C HIS A 21 -22.80 -11.13 6.63
N THR A 22 -21.99 -11.64 5.70
CA THR A 22 -21.79 -13.08 5.43
C THR A 22 -20.42 -13.58 5.90
N LEU A 23 -19.45 -12.67 6.11
CA LEU A 23 -18.18 -13.03 6.73
C LEU A 23 -18.38 -13.32 8.22
N LYS A 24 -17.83 -14.42 8.70
CA LYS A 24 -17.95 -14.82 10.11
C LYS A 24 -17.22 -13.89 11.08
N ASP A 25 -16.18 -13.20 10.60
CA ASP A 25 -15.37 -12.26 11.36
C ASP A 25 -14.72 -11.22 10.42
N ASP A 26 -13.96 -10.29 10.98
CA ASP A 26 -13.27 -9.22 10.25
C ASP A 26 -11.77 -9.51 10.05
N ARG A 27 -11.36 -10.79 10.05
CA ARG A 27 -9.95 -11.13 9.83
C ARG A 27 -9.61 -11.16 8.34
N PRO A 28 -8.41 -10.68 7.96
CA PRO A 28 -7.94 -10.72 6.57
C PRO A 28 -7.98 -12.12 5.94
N GLU A 29 -7.65 -13.15 6.70
CA GLU A 29 -7.64 -14.55 6.22
C GLU A 29 -9.06 -15.03 5.86
N THR A 30 -10.05 -14.64 6.64
CA THR A 30 -11.46 -14.96 6.37
C THR A 30 -11.94 -14.30 5.09
N ALA A 31 -11.60 -13.03 4.87
CA ALA A 31 -11.93 -12.32 3.64
C ALA A 31 -11.21 -12.93 2.42
N ALA A 32 -9.94 -13.25 2.54
CA ALA A 32 -9.17 -13.88 1.47
C ALA A 32 -9.75 -15.24 1.06
N ALA A 33 -10.14 -16.07 2.04
CA ALA A 33 -10.79 -17.35 1.79
C ALA A 33 -12.15 -17.18 1.10
N ALA A 34 -12.95 -16.20 1.51
CA ALA A 34 -14.24 -15.90 0.90
C ALA A 34 -14.13 -15.46 -0.57
N LEU A 35 -13.05 -14.76 -0.91
CA LEU A 35 -12.73 -14.36 -2.29
C LEU A 35 -11.97 -15.45 -3.07
N GLN A 36 -11.73 -16.59 -2.47
CA GLN A 36 -11.04 -17.73 -3.08
C GLN A 36 -9.62 -17.36 -3.60
N LEU A 37 -8.91 -16.54 -2.84
CA LEU A 37 -7.53 -16.22 -3.16
C LEU A 37 -6.65 -17.48 -3.03
N LYS A 38 -5.64 -17.57 -3.88
CA LYS A 38 -4.67 -18.66 -3.83
C LYS A 38 -3.80 -18.56 -2.58
N GLU A 39 -3.23 -19.68 -2.18
CA GLU A 39 -2.27 -19.71 -1.10
C GLU A 39 -1.11 -18.73 -1.37
N GLY A 40 -0.79 -17.89 -0.39
CA GLY A 40 0.23 -16.85 -0.50
C GLY A 40 -0.26 -15.53 -1.11
N GLU A 41 -1.48 -15.45 -1.65
CA GLU A 41 -2.07 -14.19 -2.07
C GLU A 41 -2.71 -13.46 -0.89
N SER A 42 -2.59 -12.13 -0.86
CA SER A 42 -3.16 -11.28 0.17
C SER A 42 -4.05 -10.20 -0.46
N LEU A 43 -5.11 -9.83 0.25
CA LEU A 43 -5.94 -8.67 -0.10
C LEU A 43 -5.31 -7.34 0.31
N GLU A 44 -4.30 -7.33 1.20
CA GLU A 44 -3.67 -6.08 1.63
C GLU A 44 -3.10 -5.33 0.44
N GLY A 45 -3.56 -4.09 0.24
CA GLY A 45 -3.20 -3.27 -0.91
C GLY A 45 -3.94 -3.59 -2.21
N TRP A 46 -4.80 -4.61 -2.24
CA TRP A 46 -5.45 -5.11 -3.45
C TRP A 46 -6.97 -4.88 -3.50
N LEU A 47 -7.45 -3.87 -2.79
CA LEU A 47 -8.80 -3.35 -2.90
C LEU A 47 -8.74 -1.92 -3.45
N TRP A 48 -9.55 -1.62 -4.47
CA TRP A 48 -9.58 -0.28 -5.03
C TRP A 48 -10.23 0.68 -4.03
N PRO A 49 -9.51 1.72 -3.57
CA PRO A 49 -10.05 2.70 -2.63
C PRO A 49 -10.98 3.67 -3.36
N ASP A 50 -12.27 3.53 -3.13
CA ASP A 50 -13.31 4.35 -3.73
C ASP A 50 -14.53 4.43 -2.82
N THR A 51 -15.48 5.26 -3.17
CA THR A 51 -16.82 5.25 -2.59
C THR A 51 -17.68 4.23 -3.32
N TRP A 52 -18.03 3.15 -2.64
CA TRP A 52 -18.82 2.07 -3.21
C TRP A 52 -20.29 2.25 -2.85
N LEU A 53 -21.13 2.46 -3.88
CA LEU A 53 -22.59 2.47 -3.74
C LEU A 53 -23.09 1.04 -3.65
N TYR A 54 -23.99 0.80 -2.71
CA TYR A 54 -24.63 -0.51 -2.53
C TYR A 54 -26.10 -0.35 -2.19
N THR A 55 -26.88 -1.37 -2.54
CA THR A 55 -28.30 -1.48 -2.19
C THR A 55 -28.46 -2.31 -0.93
N ALA A 56 -29.63 -2.19 -0.29
CA ALA A 56 -29.99 -3.05 0.84
C ALA A 56 -29.80 -4.53 0.46
N ASN A 57 -29.24 -5.33 1.39
CA ASN A 57 -28.91 -6.74 1.21
C ASN A 57 -27.69 -7.05 0.30
N THR A 58 -26.97 -6.04 -0.18
CA THR A 58 -25.65 -6.31 -0.78
C THR A 58 -24.75 -6.96 0.28
N THR A 59 -24.06 -8.04 -0.10
CA THR A 59 -23.17 -8.75 0.84
C THR A 59 -21.82 -8.04 0.96
N ASP A 60 -21.20 -8.18 2.12
CA ASP A 60 -19.82 -7.75 2.36
C ASP A 60 -18.85 -8.40 1.35
N VAL A 61 -19.01 -9.70 1.10
CA VAL A 61 -18.18 -10.43 0.10
C VAL A 61 -18.35 -9.85 -1.30
N ALA A 62 -19.58 -9.50 -1.72
CA ALA A 62 -19.81 -8.93 -3.04
C ALA A 62 -19.12 -7.56 -3.20
N LEU A 63 -19.11 -6.72 -2.16
CA LEU A 63 -18.40 -5.44 -2.17
C LEU A 63 -16.89 -5.64 -2.25
N LEU A 64 -16.35 -6.56 -1.47
CA LEU A 64 -14.92 -6.89 -1.51
C LEU A 64 -14.50 -7.44 -2.88
N GLN A 65 -15.31 -8.31 -3.48
CA GLN A 65 -15.04 -8.83 -4.82
C GLN A 65 -14.99 -7.72 -5.88
N ARG A 66 -15.92 -6.78 -5.82
CA ARG A 66 -15.95 -5.62 -6.74
C ARG A 66 -14.70 -4.75 -6.58
N ALA A 67 -14.35 -4.42 -5.35
CA ALA A 67 -13.17 -3.60 -5.06
C ALA A 67 -11.88 -4.31 -5.47
N HIS A 68 -11.79 -5.61 -5.22
CA HIS A 68 -10.63 -6.42 -5.61
C HIS A 68 -10.51 -6.55 -7.13
N GLN A 69 -11.60 -6.85 -7.82
CA GLN A 69 -11.60 -6.95 -9.27
C GLN A 69 -11.25 -5.62 -9.93
N ARG A 70 -11.75 -4.51 -9.43
CA ARG A 70 -11.41 -3.17 -9.90
C ARG A 70 -9.91 -2.89 -9.73
N MET A 71 -9.35 -3.24 -8.56
CA MET A 71 -7.93 -3.07 -8.29
C MET A 71 -7.07 -3.86 -9.29
N LYS A 72 -7.40 -5.12 -9.54
CA LYS A 72 -6.67 -5.94 -10.52
C LYS A 72 -6.72 -5.33 -11.92
N THR A 73 -7.86 -4.87 -12.36
CA THR A 73 -8.03 -4.25 -13.68
C THR A 73 -7.20 -2.97 -13.81
N GLU A 74 -7.24 -2.11 -12.81
CA GLU A 74 -6.50 -0.84 -12.81
C GLU A 74 -4.98 -1.08 -12.72
N VAL A 75 -4.55 -2.01 -11.90
CA VAL A 75 -3.12 -2.35 -11.79
C VAL A 75 -2.60 -2.96 -13.08
N ASP A 76 -3.35 -3.84 -13.72
CA ASP A 76 -2.94 -4.43 -15.01
C ASP A 76 -2.73 -3.34 -16.08
N ALA A 77 -3.64 -2.37 -16.17
CA ALA A 77 -3.53 -1.27 -17.12
C ALA A 77 -2.29 -0.40 -16.84
N ILE A 78 -2.06 -0.05 -15.58
CA ILE A 78 -0.91 0.75 -15.16
C ILE A 78 0.40 -0.02 -15.41
N TRP A 79 0.42 -1.30 -15.08
CA TRP A 79 1.58 -2.17 -15.31
C TRP A 79 1.96 -2.25 -16.78
N GLN A 80 0.99 -2.42 -17.65
CA GLN A 80 1.21 -2.48 -19.12
C GLN A 80 1.80 -1.18 -19.68
N ASN A 81 1.42 -0.04 -19.10
CA ASN A 81 1.85 1.29 -19.55
C ASN A 81 2.99 1.90 -18.73
N ARG A 82 3.63 1.13 -17.85
CA ARG A 82 4.73 1.62 -17.02
C ARG A 82 5.94 2.05 -17.84
N MET A 83 6.74 2.94 -17.25
CA MET A 83 8.06 3.28 -17.82
C MET A 83 8.91 2.01 -17.98
N ALA A 84 9.77 2.03 -18.99
CA ALA A 84 10.80 0.99 -19.16
C ALA A 84 11.83 1.05 -18.01
N ASP A 85 12.50 -0.09 -17.78
CA ASP A 85 13.65 -0.21 -16.87
C ASP A 85 13.35 0.11 -15.39
N LEU A 86 12.10 -0.03 -14.96
CA LEU A 86 11.75 0.04 -13.54
C LEU A 86 12.24 -1.22 -12.79
N PRO A 87 12.65 -1.08 -11.52
CA PRO A 87 13.23 -2.18 -10.76
C PRO A 87 12.20 -3.18 -10.21
N TYR A 88 10.95 -3.13 -10.66
CA TYR A 88 9.91 -4.07 -10.27
C TYR A 88 9.92 -5.29 -11.18
N LYS A 89 9.80 -6.47 -10.59
CA LYS A 89 9.69 -7.75 -11.31
C LYS A 89 8.23 -8.15 -11.59
N THR A 90 7.30 -7.68 -10.74
CA THR A 90 5.90 -8.08 -10.77
C THR A 90 4.98 -6.89 -10.53
N PRO A 91 3.70 -6.97 -10.96
CA PRO A 91 2.70 -5.97 -10.60
C PRO A 91 2.54 -5.81 -9.07
N GLY A 92 2.72 -6.88 -8.31
CA GLY A 92 2.69 -6.83 -6.84
C GLY A 92 3.74 -5.91 -6.24
N GLU A 93 4.95 -5.89 -6.79
CA GLU A 93 6.01 -4.97 -6.37
C GLU A 93 5.66 -3.51 -6.68
N LEU A 94 5.00 -3.26 -7.80
CA LEU A 94 4.46 -1.93 -8.12
C LEU A 94 3.44 -1.47 -7.06
N VAL A 95 2.52 -2.34 -6.69
CA VAL A 95 1.51 -2.03 -5.66
C VAL A 95 2.17 -1.80 -4.30
N THR A 96 3.16 -2.60 -3.95
CA THR A 96 3.93 -2.42 -2.71
C THR A 96 4.60 -1.05 -2.67
N MET A 97 5.30 -0.66 -3.74
CA MET A 97 5.91 0.67 -3.83
C MET A 97 4.86 1.77 -3.76
N ALA A 98 3.76 1.64 -4.48
CA ALA A 98 2.69 2.62 -4.46
C ALA A 98 2.09 2.80 -3.06
N SER A 99 1.96 1.72 -2.29
CA SER A 99 1.47 1.78 -0.92
C SER A 99 2.42 2.55 0.01
N ILE A 100 3.72 2.45 -0.21
CA ILE A 100 4.72 3.23 0.52
C ILE A 100 4.61 4.71 0.15
N ILE A 101 4.54 5.04 -1.13
CA ILE A 101 4.37 6.41 -1.61
C ILE A 101 3.10 7.03 -1.02
N GLU A 102 2.00 6.28 -0.99
CA GLU A 102 0.73 6.72 -0.41
C GLU A 102 0.86 7.14 1.05
N LYS A 103 1.67 6.43 1.82
CA LYS A 103 1.90 6.71 3.24
C LYS A 103 2.96 7.78 3.49
N GLU A 104 3.81 8.07 2.52
CA GLU A 104 4.91 9.05 2.68
C GLU A 104 4.47 10.48 2.42
N THR A 105 3.59 10.73 1.47
CA THR A 105 3.20 12.10 1.14
C THR A 105 1.72 12.23 0.78
N ALA A 106 1.10 13.27 1.33
CA ALA A 106 -0.22 13.73 0.91
C ALA A 106 -0.13 14.81 -0.20
N VAL A 107 1.07 15.31 -0.49
CA VAL A 107 1.30 16.37 -1.48
C VAL A 107 1.38 15.75 -2.87
N SER A 108 0.39 16.06 -3.71
CA SER A 108 0.25 15.45 -5.04
C SER A 108 1.47 15.65 -5.92
N GLU A 109 2.04 16.84 -5.88
CA GLU A 109 3.17 17.22 -6.73
C GLU A 109 4.48 16.52 -6.34
N GLU A 110 4.54 15.96 -5.15
CA GLU A 110 5.74 15.29 -4.65
C GLU A 110 5.75 13.80 -4.91
N ARG A 111 4.61 13.16 -5.22
CA ARG A 111 4.52 11.71 -5.35
C ARG A 111 5.53 11.13 -6.33
N THR A 112 5.72 11.75 -7.50
CA THR A 112 6.69 11.29 -8.50
C THR A 112 8.14 11.49 -8.06
N LYS A 113 8.43 12.51 -7.26
CA LYS A 113 9.75 12.74 -6.66
C LYS A 113 10.05 11.73 -5.56
N VAL A 114 9.09 11.50 -4.66
CA VAL A 114 9.19 10.46 -3.61
C VAL A 114 9.42 9.09 -4.26
N ALA A 115 8.65 8.77 -5.30
CA ALA A 115 8.84 7.55 -6.08
C ALA A 115 10.27 7.44 -6.64
N SER A 116 10.80 8.53 -7.19
CA SER A 116 12.15 8.53 -7.76
C SER A 116 13.23 8.24 -6.73
N VAL A 117 13.09 8.76 -5.51
CA VAL A 117 14.02 8.45 -4.41
C VAL A 117 14.06 6.96 -4.11
N PHE A 118 12.91 6.34 -3.90
CA PHE A 118 12.85 4.92 -3.59
C PHE A 118 13.33 4.03 -4.75
N ILE A 119 12.98 4.40 -5.97
CA ILE A 119 13.45 3.66 -7.16
C ILE A 119 14.96 3.77 -7.31
N ASN A 120 15.54 4.96 -7.10
CA ASN A 120 16.99 5.14 -7.13
C ASN A 120 17.69 4.32 -6.04
N ARG A 121 17.10 4.25 -4.84
CA ARG A 121 17.61 3.39 -3.77
C ARG A 121 17.58 1.91 -4.14
N LEU A 122 16.48 1.44 -4.72
CA LEU A 122 16.38 0.05 -5.19
C LEU A 122 17.47 -0.27 -6.23
N ARG A 123 17.69 0.63 -7.19
CA ARG A 123 18.69 0.46 -8.24
C ARG A 123 20.11 0.42 -7.72
N THR A 124 20.39 1.14 -6.66
CA THR A 124 21.75 1.24 -6.07
C THR A 124 21.96 0.29 -4.90
N GLY A 125 20.99 -0.53 -4.56
CA GLY A 125 21.09 -1.45 -3.42
C GLY A 125 20.98 -0.77 -2.05
N MET A 126 20.52 0.49 -1.99
CA MET A 126 20.25 1.17 -0.73
C MET A 126 18.96 0.64 -0.11
N ARG A 127 18.95 0.51 1.20
CA ARG A 127 17.73 0.21 1.95
C ARG A 127 16.73 1.36 1.82
N LEU A 128 15.44 1.05 1.76
CA LEU A 128 14.41 2.09 1.61
C LEU A 128 14.28 2.98 2.84
N GLN A 129 14.44 2.44 4.04
CA GLN A 129 14.48 3.18 5.30
C GLN A 129 13.28 4.13 5.44
N THR A 130 12.09 3.57 5.35
CA THR A 130 10.84 4.32 5.40
C THR A 130 10.01 3.91 6.62
N ASP A 131 9.66 4.87 7.45
CA ASP A 131 8.93 4.68 8.71
C ASP A 131 7.59 3.94 8.54
N PRO A 132 6.76 4.24 7.52
CA PRO A 132 5.49 3.55 7.34
C PRO A 132 5.57 2.03 7.28
N THR A 133 6.65 1.46 6.77
CA THR A 133 6.83 0.00 6.72
C THR A 133 7.07 -0.58 8.11
N VAL A 134 7.80 0.14 8.96
CA VAL A 134 8.03 -0.26 10.36
C VAL A 134 6.73 -0.19 11.14
N ILE A 135 5.97 0.88 10.96
CA ILE A 135 4.65 1.07 11.59
C ILE A 135 3.72 -0.08 11.20
N TYR A 136 3.69 -0.45 9.91
CA TYR A 136 2.88 -1.57 9.45
C TYR A 136 3.31 -2.89 10.12
N GLY A 137 4.61 -3.14 10.18
CA GLY A 137 5.14 -4.35 10.80
C GLY A 137 4.86 -4.46 12.30
N LEU A 138 4.79 -3.34 13.01
CA LEU A 138 4.40 -3.31 14.42
C LEU A 138 2.91 -3.62 14.63
N GLY A 139 2.07 -3.28 13.66
CA GLY A 139 0.62 -3.50 13.77
C GLY A 139 0.03 -2.82 15.00
N GLU A 140 -0.68 -3.58 15.84
CA GLU A 140 -1.31 -3.08 17.06
C GLU A 140 -0.31 -2.68 18.16
N LYS A 141 0.95 -3.09 18.07
CA LYS A 141 2.00 -2.68 19.00
C LYS A 141 2.44 -1.24 18.79
N TYR A 142 2.10 -0.64 17.64
CA TYR A 142 2.39 0.77 17.39
C TYR A 142 1.51 1.66 18.25
N ASN A 143 2.14 2.54 19.02
CA ASN A 143 1.46 3.41 19.98
C ASN A 143 1.44 4.89 19.60
N GLY A 144 1.71 5.21 18.34
CA GLY A 144 1.73 6.58 17.83
C GLY A 144 3.13 7.20 17.72
N ALA A 145 4.17 6.53 18.18
CA ALA A 145 5.54 6.99 18.04
C ALA A 145 6.50 5.81 17.78
N LEU A 146 7.44 6.00 16.88
CA LEU A 146 8.53 5.04 16.66
C LEU A 146 9.68 5.33 17.59
N THR A 147 10.18 4.28 18.23
CA THR A 147 11.40 4.34 19.03
C THR A 147 12.61 3.91 18.21
N ARG A 148 13.79 4.27 18.65
CA ARG A 148 15.05 3.77 18.04
C ARG A 148 15.10 2.24 18.02
N LYS A 149 14.62 1.61 19.09
CA LYS A 149 14.53 0.15 19.18
C LYS A 149 13.63 -0.43 18.10
N ASP A 150 12.50 0.21 17.79
CA ASP A 150 11.59 -0.22 16.72
C ASP A 150 12.32 -0.20 15.36
N LEU A 151 13.10 0.84 15.07
CA LEU A 151 13.86 0.95 13.82
C LEU A 151 15.00 -0.06 13.73
N GLU A 152 15.58 -0.46 14.84
CA GLU A 152 16.70 -1.39 14.90
C GLU A 152 16.27 -2.87 14.98
N THR A 153 15.01 -3.14 15.31
CA THR A 153 14.49 -4.51 15.47
C THR A 153 14.21 -5.15 14.11
N PRO A 154 14.90 -6.24 13.76
CA PRO A 154 14.66 -6.92 12.49
C PRO A 154 13.23 -7.45 12.36
N SER A 155 12.62 -7.19 11.20
CA SER A 155 11.37 -7.82 10.79
C SER A 155 11.27 -7.81 9.26
N ALA A 156 10.37 -8.61 8.72
CA ALA A 156 10.14 -8.68 7.28
C ALA A 156 9.73 -7.34 6.66
N TYR A 157 9.04 -6.49 7.42
CA TYR A 157 8.58 -5.16 6.98
C TYR A 157 9.50 -4.01 7.39
N ASN A 158 10.56 -4.26 8.16
CA ASN A 158 11.45 -3.18 8.59
C ASN A 158 12.47 -2.85 7.51
N THR A 159 12.19 -1.82 6.71
CA THR A 159 13.06 -1.37 5.61
C THR A 159 14.37 -0.71 6.07
N TYR A 160 14.56 -0.49 7.37
CA TYR A 160 15.87 -0.12 7.94
C TYR A 160 16.79 -1.33 8.11
N THR A 161 16.24 -2.54 8.16
CA THR A 161 16.99 -3.78 8.40
C THR A 161 16.98 -4.77 7.24
N ILE A 162 16.08 -4.59 6.26
CA ILE A 162 16.04 -5.42 5.05
C ILE A 162 16.51 -4.65 3.83
N ASN A 163 16.96 -5.36 2.80
CA ASN A 163 17.26 -4.82 1.48
C ASN A 163 16.01 -4.93 0.59
N GLY A 164 15.76 -3.88 -0.20
CA GLY A 164 14.65 -3.88 -1.15
C GLY A 164 13.28 -3.64 -0.53
N LEU A 165 12.25 -4.00 -1.28
CA LEU A 165 10.86 -3.86 -0.89
C LEU A 165 10.48 -4.82 0.25
N PRO A 166 9.51 -4.44 1.10
CA PRO A 166 8.92 -5.39 2.04
C PRO A 166 8.13 -6.48 1.27
N PRO A 167 7.68 -7.55 1.97
CA PRO A 167 7.02 -8.69 1.32
C PRO A 167 5.73 -8.36 0.58
N GLY A 168 5.05 -7.27 0.93
CA GLY A 168 3.79 -6.88 0.31
C GLY A 168 3.40 -5.44 0.63
N PRO A 169 2.24 -4.99 0.12
CA PRO A 169 1.72 -3.65 0.37
C PRO A 169 1.45 -3.40 1.86
N ILE A 170 1.52 -2.14 2.26
CA ILE A 170 1.30 -1.69 3.65
C ILE A 170 0.01 -0.89 3.83
N ALA A 171 -0.67 -0.58 2.74
CA ALA A 171 -1.93 0.15 2.72
C ALA A 171 -2.60 -0.01 1.36
N LEU A 172 -3.82 0.50 1.21
CA LEU A 172 -4.49 0.61 -0.09
C LEU A 172 -3.95 1.85 -0.82
N PRO A 173 -3.17 1.70 -1.90
CA PRO A 173 -2.72 2.85 -2.66
C PRO A 173 -3.84 3.37 -3.58
N GLY A 174 -3.91 4.68 -3.74
CA GLY A 174 -4.76 5.29 -4.74
C GLY A 174 -4.14 5.30 -6.14
N LYS A 175 -4.92 5.71 -7.12
CA LYS A 175 -4.48 5.78 -8.52
C LYS A 175 -3.25 6.68 -8.69
N ALA A 176 -3.21 7.82 -8.01
CA ALA A 176 -2.10 8.77 -8.10
C ALA A 176 -0.78 8.17 -7.62
N SER A 177 -0.81 7.38 -6.54
CA SER A 177 0.40 6.72 -6.02
C SER A 177 0.84 5.55 -6.92
N LEU A 178 -0.10 4.81 -7.50
CA LEU A 178 0.20 3.78 -8.51
C LEU A 178 0.83 4.38 -9.76
N GLU A 179 0.28 5.46 -10.27
CA GLU A 179 0.83 6.19 -11.42
C GLU A 179 2.23 6.76 -11.13
N ALA A 180 2.44 7.32 -9.93
CA ALA A 180 3.75 7.82 -9.52
C ALA A 180 4.80 6.70 -9.45
N ALA A 181 4.42 5.52 -8.95
CA ALA A 181 5.31 4.34 -8.92
C ALA A 181 5.64 3.83 -10.32
N ALA A 182 4.71 3.93 -11.27
CA ALA A 182 4.88 3.50 -12.67
C ALA A 182 5.56 4.55 -13.54
N HIS A 183 5.47 5.82 -13.19
CA HIS A 183 6.01 6.98 -13.94
C HIS A 183 6.71 7.97 -13.00
N PRO A 184 7.78 7.55 -12.30
CA PRO A 184 8.54 8.46 -11.45
C PRO A 184 9.24 9.51 -12.29
N VAL A 185 9.53 10.69 -11.69
CA VAL A 185 10.40 11.63 -12.35
C VAL A 185 11.81 11.04 -12.45
N LYS A 186 12.51 11.37 -13.52
CA LYS A 186 13.93 11.02 -13.66
C LYS A 186 14.74 12.00 -12.82
N SER A 187 15.47 11.46 -11.83
CA SER A 187 16.29 12.26 -10.93
C SER A 187 17.44 11.44 -10.38
N ASN A 188 18.35 12.12 -9.69
CA ASN A 188 19.41 11.49 -8.90
C ASN A 188 19.12 11.56 -7.39
N TYR A 189 17.90 11.89 -7.01
CA TYR A 189 17.54 11.99 -5.60
C TYR A 189 17.66 10.65 -4.88
N LEU A 190 18.31 10.67 -3.72
CA LEU A 190 18.44 9.52 -2.82
C LEU A 190 17.83 9.79 -1.45
N TYR A 191 17.48 11.04 -1.16
CA TYR A 191 16.95 11.49 0.11
C TYR A 191 15.82 12.50 -0.09
N PHE A 192 14.92 12.53 0.87
CA PHE A 192 13.98 13.63 1.07
C PHE A 192 13.79 13.85 2.57
N VAL A 193 13.55 15.09 2.96
CA VAL A 193 13.33 15.48 4.36
C VAL A 193 12.14 16.42 4.44
N ALA A 194 11.37 16.33 5.52
CA ALA A 194 10.24 17.21 5.76
C ALA A 194 10.72 18.68 5.80
N ASP A 195 9.99 19.55 5.12
CA ASP A 195 10.30 21.00 5.04
C ASP A 195 9.70 21.81 6.19
N GLY A 196 8.94 21.17 7.08
CA GLY A 196 8.22 21.81 8.17
C GLY A 196 6.97 22.58 7.76
N LYS A 197 6.60 22.53 6.47
CA LYS A 197 5.42 23.20 5.90
C LYS A 197 4.40 22.23 5.30
N GLY A 198 4.54 20.94 5.62
CA GLY A 198 3.69 19.86 5.13
C GLY A 198 4.18 19.20 3.85
N GLY A 199 5.32 19.61 3.31
CA GLY A 199 5.97 19.02 2.16
C GLY A 199 7.38 18.55 2.46
N HIS A 200 8.17 18.32 1.40
CA HIS A 200 9.53 17.80 1.48
C HIS A 200 10.51 18.58 0.61
N THR A 201 11.77 18.55 1.03
CA THR A 201 12.93 18.98 0.24
C THR A 201 13.68 17.73 -0.25
N PHE A 202 14.14 17.77 -1.48
CA PHE A 202 14.79 16.65 -2.17
C PHE A 202 16.25 16.92 -2.46
#